data_8767552f8ad23b429d8f0aa4e7d2b760
#
_entry.id   8767552f8ad23b429d8f0aa4e7d2b760
#
_cell.length_a   1.000
_cell.length_b   1.000
_cell.length_c   1.000
_cell.angle_alpha   90.00
_cell.angle_beta   90.00
_cell.angle_gamma   90.00
#
_symmetry.space_group_name_H-M   'P 1'
#
loop_
_entity.id
_entity.type
_entity.pdbx_description
1 polymer ?
#
loop_
_entity_poly.entity_id
_entity_poly.type
_entity_poly.pdbx_seq_one_letter_code
_entity_poly.pdbx_strand_id
1 'polypeptide(L)'
;ARRRAFEHNSWQKLDQILTEIRGEYRRVLVAIEGLYSMDGDYPNLPKFVEVKKRHKAMLFVDEAHSMGTLGEHGKGLGELQGVPRADVDLWMGTLSKSFGSCGGFIGASREMVHYLRYTTPGFVFANGIPPTSTGAALAAVQVLSREPHRVAKLRENAQLFLELARHYGLDTGVAMGTAIVPVITGSSVSALQLSEKLFTRGINAQPILHPAVEEEKARVRFFITSEHTEEQIREAVEKVAQSAFEIDPALASRYRGGAEVKS
;
A
#
# COMPACT_ATOMS: atom_id res chain seq x y z
N ALA A 1 17.80 -6.43 17.59
CA ALA A 1 17.52 -4.99 17.68
C ALA A 1 16.29 -4.74 18.54
N ARG A 2 16.24 -3.62 19.27
CA ARG A 2 15.02 -3.16 19.93
C ARG A 2 14.10 -2.54 18.89
N ARG A 3 12.79 -2.72 19.03
CA ARG A 3 11.76 -2.13 18.17
C ARG A 3 10.93 -1.15 18.96
N ARG A 4 10.62 -0.01 18.35
CA ARG A 4 9.69 0.99 18.89
C ARG A 4 8.78 1.44 17.74
N ALA A 5 7.48 1.25 17.89
CA ALA A 5 6.50 1.77 16.96
C ALA A 5 6.29 3.27 17.18
N PHE A 6 5.91 3.98 16.13
CA PHE A 6 5.43 5.34 16.19
C PHE A 6 4.07 5.43 15.49
N GLU A 7 3.36 6.49 15.71
CA GLU A 7 2.03 6.73 15.16
C GLU A 7 2.06 6.71 13.62
N HIS A 8 1.03 6.09 13.03
CA HIS A 8 0.92 5.93 11.59
C HIS A 8 1.12 7.25 10.84
N ASN A 9 2.02 7.24 9.85
CA ASN A 9 2.39 8.38 9.00
C ASN A 9 2.85 9.66 9.74
N SER A 10 3.11 9.59 11.05
CA SER A 10 3.50 10.75 11.86
C SER A 10 5.02 10.93 11.92
N TRP A 11 5.57 11.67 10.96
CA TRP A 11 6.97 12.10 11.01
C TRP A 11 7.27 12.96 12.24
N GLN A 12 6.27 13.69 12.77
CA GLN A 12 6.38 14.51 14.00
C GLN A 12 6.64 13.63 15.22
N LYS A 13 5.87 12.53 15.37
CA LYS A 13 6.09 11.55 16.45
C LYS A 13 7.42 10.84 16.32
N LEU A 14 7.82 10.52 15.09
CA LEU A 14 9.15 9.98 14.83
C LEU A 14 10.25 10.94 15.28
N ASP A 15 10.14 12.23 14.93
CA ASP A 15 11.11 13.28 15.31
C ASP A 15 11.22 13.42 16.83
N GLN A 16 10.08 13.42 17.55
CA GLN A 16 10.05 13.45 19.03
C GLN A 16 10.77 12.22 19.62
N ILE A 17 10.42 11.01 19.16
CA ILE A 17 11.04 9.77 19.62
C ILE A 17 12.55 9.80 19.38
N LEU A 18 12.99 10.20 18.21
CA LEU A 18 14.42 10.24 17.88
C LEU A 18 15.15 11.31 18.70
N THR A 19 14.51 12.44 19.00
CA THR A 19 15.08 13.46 19.89
C THR A 19 15.37 12.88 21.27
N GLU A 20 14.46 12.06 21.79
CA GLU A 20 14.60 11.44 23.12
C GLU A 20 15.69 10.36 23.16
N ILE A 21 15.70 9.45 22.16
CA ILE A 21 16.45 8.19 22.28
C ILE A 21 17.69 8.09 21.38
N ARG A 22 17.88 9.03 20.43
CA ARG A 22 18.92 8.88 19.40
C ARG A 22 20.33 8.68 19.97
N GLY A 23 20.63 9.33 21.07
CA GLY A 23 21.92 9.23 21.77
C GLY A 23 22.21 7.86 22.40
N GLU A 24 21.17 7.06 22.67
CA GLU A 24 21.31 5.74 23.31
C GLU A 24 21.77 4.64 22.32
N TYR A 25 21.67 4.89 21.01
CA TYR A 25 21.89 3.86 19.98
C TYR A 25 22.97 4.27 18.98
N ARG A 26 23.88 3.35 18.72
CA ARG A 26 24.92 3.54 17.68
C ARG A 26 24.32 3.67 16.28
N ARG A 27 23.26 2.91 15.98
CA ARG A 27 22.54 2.92 14.71
C ARG A 27 21.04 2.85 14.96
N VAL A 28 20.29 3.60 14.18
CA VAL A 28 18.83 3.58 14.17
C VAL A 28 18.38 3.40 12.72
N LEU A 29 17.47 2.47 12.48
CA LEU A 29 16.79 2.26 11.22
C LEU A 29 15.31 2.62 11.39
N VAL A 30 14.85 3.58 10.61
CA VAL A 30 13.43 3.92 10.46
C VAL A 30 12.88 3.12 9.29
N ALA A 31 11.77 2.41 9.48
CA ALA A 31 11.11 1.64 8.43
C ALA A 31 9.68 2.18 8.22
N ILE A 32 9.35 2.47 6.97
CA ILE A 32 8.01 2.91 6.53
C ILE A 32 7.63 2.18 5.25
N GLU A 33 6.33 2.12 4.94
CA GLU A 33 5.85 1.65 3.64
C GLU A 33 5.71 2.83 2.66
N GLY A 34 6.03 2.62 1.39
CA GLY A 34 5.81 3.58 0.31
C GLY A 34 4.34 3.70 -0.08
N LEU A 35 3.57 2.64 0.13
CA LEU A 35 2.12 2.59 0.09
C LEU A 35 1.68 1.59 1.15
N TYR A 36 0.92 2.06 2.13
CA TYR A 36 0.48 1.21 3.24
C TYR A 36 -0.55 0.19 2.81
N SER A 37 -0.18 -1.07 3.01
CA SER A 37 -0.91 -2.23 2.51
C SER A 37 -2.30 -2.39 3.10
N MET A 38 -2.55 -1.85 4.29
CA MET A 38 -3.83 -1.96 4.99
C MET A 38 -4.74 -0.76 4.76
N ASP A 39 -4.18 0.44 4.59
CA ASP A 39 -4.92 1.69 4.61
C ASP A 39 -5.01 2.38 3.24
N GLY A 40 -4.13 2.04 2.29
CA GLY A 40 -4.14 2.61 0.94
C GLY A 40 -3.71 4.08 0.90
N ASP A 41 -2.99 4.53 1.94
CA ASP A 41 -2.35 5.83 2.03
C ASP A 41 -0.83 5.70 1.91
N TYR A 42 -0.13 6.83 1.86
CA TYR A 42 1.33 6.87 1.79
C TYR A 42 1.90 8.04 2.61
N PRO A 43 3.16 7.94 3.07
CA PRO A 43 3.78 8.96 3.91
C PRO A 43 4.20 10.20 3.11
N ASN A 44 4.40 11.31 3.82
CA ASN A 44 5.13 12.46 3.31
C ASN A 44 6.64 12.15 3.37
N LEU A 45 7.15 11.45 2.35
CA LEU A 45 8.54 10.97 2.31
C LEU A 45 9.59 12.08 2.48
N PRO A 46 9.45 13.28 1.87
CA PRO A 46 10.36 14.39 2.13
C PRO A 46 10.53 14.70 3.61
N LYS A 47 9.46 14.68 4.39
CA LYS A 47 9.52 14.95 5.84
C LYS A 47 10.23 13.84 6.61
N PHE A 48 10.03 12.59 6.24
CA PHE A 48 10.79 11.47 6.82
C PHE A 48 12.28 11.56 6.48
N VAL A 49 12.62 12.01 5.28
CA VAL A 49 14.01 12.28 4.86
C VAL A 49 14.63 13.42 5.67
N GLU A 50 13.90 14.52 5.93
CA GLU A 50 14.37 15.61 6.79
C GLU A 50 14.68 15.10 8.20
N VAL A 51 13.75 14.33 8.79
CA VAL A 51 13.91 13.77 10.13
C VAL A 51 15.09 12.82 10.21
N LYS A 52 15.19 11.87 9.25
CA LYS A 52 16.32 10.92 9.27
C LYS A 52 17.68 11.62 9.14
N LYS A 53 17.77 12.68 8.31
CA LYS A 53 19.02 13.47 8.16
C LYS A 53 19.37 14.19 9.45
N ARG A 54 18.40 14.85 10.10
CA ARG A 54 18.57 15.57 11.38
C ARG A 54 19.14 14.66 12.45
N HIS A 55 18.59 13.45 12.58
CA HIS A 55 18.97 12.50 13.63
C HIS A 55 20.06 11.52 13.21
N LYS A 56 20.65 11.64 12.02
CA LYS A 56 21.64 10.67 11.49
C LYS A 56 21.14 9.22 11.61
N ALA A 57 19.85 9.00 11.32
CA ALA A 57 19.25 7.69 11.22
C ALA A 57 19.28 7.19 9.77
N MET A 58 19.11 5.89 9.58
CA MET A 58 18.89 5.28 8.27
C MET A 58 17.39 5.18 8.00
N LEU A 59 16.98 5.33 6.75
CA LEU A 59 15.60 5.20 6.30
C LEU A 59 15.49 4.00 5.35
N PHE A 60 14.57 3.10 5.69
CA PHE A 60 14.13 1.98 4.88
C PHE A 60 12.73 2.27 4.37
N VAL A 61 12.51 2.20 3.07
CA VAL A 61 11.20 2.36 2.45
C VAL A 61 10.81 1.06 1.75
N ASP A 62 9.73 0.46 2.21
CA ASP A 62 9.11 -0.71 1.60
C ASP A 62 8.17 -0.27 0.47
N GLU A 63 8.62 -0.45 -0.77
CA GLU A 63 7.88 -0.10 -1.99
C GLU A 63 7.06 -1.30 -2.54
N ALA A 64 6.80 -2.32 -1.74
CA ALA A 64 6.16 -3.54 -2.22
C ALA A 64 4.77 -3.30 -2.83
N HIS A 65 4.04 -2.30 -2.38
CA HIS A 65 2.73 -1.92 -2.91
C HIS A 65 2.76 -0.68 -3.82
N SER A 66 3.81 0.13 -3.75
CA SER A 66 3.92 1.38 -4.50
C SER A 66 4.59 1.22 -5.87
N MET A 67 5.55 0.31 -6.00
CA MET A 67 6.13 0.01 -7.32
C MET A 67 5.10 -0.60 -8.27
N GLY A 68 5.04 -0.05 -9.48
CA GLY A 68 4.06 -0.39 -10.50
C GLY A 68 2.71 0.33 -10.33
N THR A 69 2.50 1.09 -9.23
CA THR A 69 1.21 1.72 -8.93
C THR A 69 1.28 3.22 -8.64
N LEU A 70 2.38 3.70 -8.08
CA LEU A 70 2.61 5.11 -7.76
C LEU A 70 3.69 5.73 -8.65
N GLY A 71 3.59 7.05 -8.84
CA GLY A 71 4.45 7.81 -9.73
C GLY A 71 3.91 7.84 -11.17
N GLU A 72 4.49 8.67 -12.02
CA GLU A 72 4.09 8.80 -13.42
C GLU A 72 4.42 7.54 -14.22
N HIS A 73 5.58 6.93 -13.92
CA HIS A 73 6.08 5.74 -14.60
C HIS A 73 6.02 4.48 -13.72
N GLY A 74 5.29 4.52 -12.59
CA GLY A 74 5.19 3.40 -11.66
C GLY A 74 6.47 3.09 -10.89
N LYS A 75 7.36 4.07 -10.70
CA LYS A 75 8.62 3.86 -9.97
C LYS A 75 8.48 4.02 -8.45
N GLY A 76 7.25 4.12 -7.95
CA GLY A 76 6.94 4.14 -6.53
C GLY A 76 6.84 5.53 -5.92
N LEU A 77 6.86 5.58 -4.58
CA LEU A 77 6.67 6.79 -3.81
C LEU A 77 7.79 7.82 -4.04
N GLY A 78 9.02 7.33 -4.20
CA GLY A 78 10.16 8.22 -4.47
C GLY A 78 9.96 9.05 -5.73
N GLU A 79 9.44 8.46 -6.81
CA GLU A 79 9.08 9.19 -8.03
C GLU A 79 7.91 10.12 -7.80
N LEU A 80 6.83 9.63 -7.16
CA LEU A 80 5.62 10.41 -6.91
C LEU A 80 5.91 11.73 -6.19
N GLN A 81 6.83 11.71 -5.23
CA GLN A 81 7.14 12.87 -4.38
C GLN A 81 8.47 13.55 -4.72
N GLY A 82 9.12 13.17 -5.83
CA GLY A 82 10.34 13.81 -6.31
C GLY A 82 11.54 13.66 -5.36
N VAL A 83 11.59 12.59 -4.57
CA VAL A 83 12.66 12.34 -3.61
C VAL A 83 13.86 11.70 -4.32
N PRO A 84 15.06 12.29 -4.23
CA PRO A 84 16.27 11.70 -4.78
C PRO A 84 16.54 10.31 -4.20
N ARG A 85 16.88 9.34 -5.05
CA ARG A 85 17.11 7.96 -4.62
C ARG A 85 18.17 7.83 -3.51
N ALA A 86 19.19 8.69 -3.53
CA ALA A 86 20.25 8.70 -2.53
C ALA A 86 19.82 9.21 -1.15
N ASP A 87 18.66 9.83 -1.04
CA ASP A 87 18.13 10.34 0.22
C ASP A 87 17.49 9.26 1.09
N VAL A 88 17.23 8.09 0.54
CA VAL A 88 16.77 6.89 1.25
C VAL A 88 17.89 5.85 1.25
N ASP A 89 18.14 5.24 2.39
CA ASP A 89 19.31 4.34 2.55
C ASP A 89 19.02 2.95 2.00
N LEU A 90 17.77 2.48 2.12
CA LEU A 90 17.34 1.17 1.62
C LEU A 90 15.94 1.29 1.01
N TRP A 91 15.84 0.89 -0.25
CA TRP A 91 14.59 0.69 -0.96
C TRP A 91 14.32 -0.81 -1.06
N MET A 92 13.18 -1.26 -0.59
CA MET A 92 12.75 -2.65 -0.75
C MET A 92 11.65 -2.72 -1.80
N GLY A 93 11.72 -3.72 -2.66
CA GLY A 93 10.67 -4.04 -3.61
C GLY A 93 10.39 -5.53 -3.68
N THR A 94 9.15 -5.88 -3.99
CA THR A 94 8.74 -7.25 -4.26
C THR A 94 8.45 -7.47 -5.73
N LEU A 95 8.71 -8.69 -6.20
CA LEU A 95 8.36 -9.12 -7.56
C LEU A 95 7.01 -9.87 -7.61
N SER A 96 6.38 -10.11 -6.45
CA SER A 96 5.18 -10.96 -6.34
C SER A 96 3.85 -10.21 -6.44
N LYS A 97 3.87 -8.91 -6.73
CA LYS A 97 2.69 -8.06 -6.89
C LYS A 97 2.62 -7.51 -8.31
N SER A 98 2.88 -6.23 -8.53
CA SER A 98 2.78 -5.58 -9.83
C SER A 98 3.64 -6.23 -10.94
N PHE A 99 4.72 -6.91 -10.54
CA PHE A 99 5.60 -7.58 -11.50
C PHE A 99 5.22 -9.04 -11.80
N GLY A 100 4.14 -9.57 -11.19
CA GLY A 100 3.55 -10.87 -11.53
C GLY A 100 4.52 -12.06 -11.45
N SER A 101 5.52 -12.01 -10.54
CA SER A 101 6.58 -12.98 -10.45
C SER A 101 6.79 -13.46 -9.01
N CYS A 102 8.00 -13.90 -8.67
CA CYS A 102 8.38 -14.34 -7.32
C CYS A 102 9.72 -13.73 -6.94
N GLY A 103 9.87 -13.37 -5.67
CA GLY A 103 11.10 -12.81 -5.11
C GLY A 103 10.98 -11.36 -4.73
N GLY A 104 12.13 -10.73 -4.52
CA GLY A 104 12.23 -9.32 -4.14
C GLY A 104 13.65 -8.82 -4.23
N PHE A 105 13.85 -7.56 -3.93
CA PHE A 105 15.16 -6.94 -4.01
C PHE A 105 15.31 -5.82 -2.98
N ILE A 106 16.57 -5.49 -2.68
CA ILE A 106 16.95 -4.29 -1.95
C ILE A 106 17.81 -3.42 -2.88
N GLY A 107 17.38 -2.17 -3.05
CA GLY A 107 18.16 -1.10 -3.67
C GLY A 107 18.80 -0.22 -2.60
N ALA A 108 20.13 -0.04 -2.67
CA ALA A 108 20.88 0.77 -1.71
C ALA A 108 22.22 1.22 -2.32
N SER A 109 23.08 1.89 -1.53
CA SER A 109 24.46 2.15 -1.96
C SER A 109 25.21 0.85 -2.25
N ARG A 110 26.27 0.94 -3.07
CA ARG A 110 27.10 -0.21 -3.43
C ARG A 110 27.67 -0.92 -2.18
N GLU A 111 28.13 -0.14 -1.21
CA GLU A 111 28.70 -0.64 0.04
C GLU A 111 27.64 -1.36 0.88
N MET A 112 26.43 -0.79 0.96
CA MET A 112 25.31 -1.40 1.68
C MET A 112 24.87 -2.71 1.02
N VAL A 113 24.72 -2.73 -0.31
CA VAL A 113 24.36 -3.96 -1.05
C VAL A 113 25.44 -5.02 -0.85
N HIS A 114 26.73 -4.64 -0.95
CA HIS A 114 27.84 -5.54 -0.69
C HIS A 114 27.76 -6.12 0.74
N TYR A 115 27.58 -5.28 1.75
CA TYR A 115 27.43 -5.72 3.14
C TYR A 115 26.27 -6.71 3.30
N LEU A 116 25.08 -6.39 2.78
CA LEU A 116 23.89 -7.23 2.89
C LEU A 116 24.06 -8.60 2.23
N ARG A 117 24.76 -8.68 1.09
CA ARG A 117 25.04 -9.95 0.39
C ARG A 117 25.78 -10.96 1.25
N TYR A 118 26.62 -10.53 2.17
CA TYR A 118 27.44 -11.41 3.02
C TYR A 118 26.94 -11.55 4.45
N THR A 119 26.02 -10.71 4.89
CA THR A 119 25.56 -10.67 6.29
C THR A 119 24.10 -10.96 6.50
N THR A 120 23.29 -10.98 5.43
CA THR A 120 21.85 -11.25 5.53
C THR A 120 21.59 -12.75 5.42
N PRO A 121 21.22 -13.45 6.51
CA PRO A 121 21.02 -14.91 6.49
C PRO A 121 20.01 -15.35 5.43
N GLY A 122 18.91 -14.60 5.26
CA GLY A 122 17.89 -14.90 4.26
C GLY A 122 18.36 -14.79 2.81
N PHE A 123 19.53 -14.15 2.56
CA PHE A 123 20.16 -14.13 1.24
C PHE A 123 21.26 -15.20 1.15
N VAL A 124 22.14 -15.29 2.15
CA VAL A 124 23.30 -16.18 2.15
C VAL A 124 22.90 -17.65 2.09
N PHE A 125 21.82 -18.03 2.78
CA PHE A 125 21.34 -19.41 2.88
C PHE A 125 20.10 -19.69 1.99
N ALA A 126 19.72 -18.77 1.11
CA ALA A 126 18.64 -18.97 0.16
C ALA A 126 19.20 -19.26 -1.25
N ASN A 127 18.39 -19.96 -2.04
CA ASN A 127 18.66 -20.10 -3.48
C ASN A 127 18.31 -18.81 -4.22
N GLY A 128 18.93 -18.58 -5.38
CA GLY A 128 18.59 -17.47 -6.27
C GLY A 128 17.18 -17.57 -6.84
N ILE A 129 16.68 -16.45 -7.37
CA ILE A 129 15.39 -16.42 -8.08
C ILE A 129 15.46 -17.32 -9.31
N PRO A 130 14.49 -18.22 -9.55
CA PRO A 130 14.45 -19.07 -10.73
C PRO A 130 14.52 -18.26 -12.04
N PRO A 131 15.17 -18.76 -13.10
CA PRO A 131 15.27 -18.07 -14.38
C PRO A 131 13.92 -17.68 -14.98
N THR A 132 12.90 -18.53 -14.84
CA THR A 132 11.53 -18.24 -15.29
C THR A 132 10.92 -17.04 -14.57
N SER A 133 11.07 -16.96 -13.25
CA SER A 133 10.60 -15.82 -12.45
C SER A 133 11.38 -14.54 -12.77
N THR A 134 12.71 -14.68 -13.02
CA THR A 134 13.54 -13.54 -13.44
C THR A 134 13.09 -13.01 -14.82
N GLY A 135 12.81 -13.92 -15.77
CA GLY A 135 12.31 -13.57 -17.10
C GLY A 135 10.94 -12.87 -17.03
N ALA A 136 10.01 -13.38 -16.22
CA ALA A 136 8.70 -12.79 -16.02
C ALA A 136 8.82 -11.36 -15.41
N ALA A 137 9.61 -11.20 -14.36
CA ALA A 137 9.86 -9.89 -13.74
C ALA A 137 10.48 -8.89 -14.72
N LEU A 138 11.46 -9.33 -15.52
CA LEU A 138 12.09 -8.48 -16.54
C LEU A 138 11.08 -8.03 -17.59
N ALA A 139 10.23 -8.94 -18.08
CA ALA A 139 9.19 -8.62 -19.04
C ALA A 139 8.19 -7.61 -18.45
N ALA A 140 7.77 -7.79 -17.20
CA ALA A 140 6.87 -6.86 -16.51
C ALA A 140 7.48 -5.44 -16.37
N VAL A 141 8.77 -5.34 -16.01
CA VAL A 141 9.47 -4.04 -15.95
C VAL A 141 9.55 -3.39 -17.33
N GLN A 142 9.78 -4.18 -18.39
CA GLN A 142 9.82 -3.66 -19.77
C GLN A 142 8.43 -3.17 -20.23
N VAL A 143 7.35 -3.89 -19.87
CA VAL A 143 5.98 -3.47 -20.16
C VAL A 143 5.67 -2.17 -19.40
N LEU A 144 5.93 -2.12 -18.10
CA LEU A 144 5.73 -0.91 -17.30
C LEU A 144 6.45 0.31 -17.89
N SER A 145 7.68 0.11 -18.36
CA SER A 145 8.48 1.19 -18.96
C SER A 145 7.93 1.69 -20.30
N ARG A 146 7.31 0.81 -21.09
CA ARG A 146 6.75 1.12 -22.43
C ARG A 146 5.31 1.62 -22.35
N GLU A 147 4.57 1.24 -21.31
CA GLU A 147 3.12 1.44 -21.20
C GLU A 147 2.75 2.19 -19.90
N PRO A 148 3.31 3.41 -19.64
CA PRO A 148 3.03 4.17 -18.42
C PRO A 148 1.56 4.56 -18.28
N HIS A 149 0.80 4.57 -19.38
CA HIS A 149 -0.66 4.80 -19.38
C HIS A 149 -1.42 3.79 -18.50
N ARG A 150 -0.88 2.59 -18.27
CA ARG A 150 -1.48 1.62 -17.32
C ARG A 150 -1.49 2.13 -15.90
N VAL A 151 -0.43 2.83 -15.49
CA VAL A 151 -0.36 3.43 -14.15
C VAL A 151 -1.37 4.56 -14.01
N ALA A 152 -1.51 5.41 -15.04
CA ALA A 152 -2.52 6.45 -15.08
C ALA A 152 -3.94 5.87 -14.99
N LYS A 153 -4.24 4.84 -15.81
CA LYS A 153 -5.55 4.16 -15.80
C LYS A 153 -5.86 3.52 -14.45
N LEU A 154 -4.88 2.86 -13.82
CA LEU A 154 -5.04 2.30 -12.48
C LEU A 154 -5.43 3.39 -11.48
N ARG A 155 -4.77 4.55 -11.51
CA ARG A 155 -5.06 5.68 -10.61
C ARG A 155 -6.45 6.25 -10.83
N GLU A 156 -6.87 6.43 -12.09
CA GLU A 156 -8.24 6.85 -12.45
C GLU A 156 -9.27 5.87 -11.87
N ASN A 157 -9.07 4.57 -12.10
CA ASN A 157 -9.94 3.52 -11.61
C ASN A 157 -10.02 3.50 -10.07
N ALA A 158 -8.88 3.65 -9.41
CA ALA A 158 -8.81 3.65 -7.95
C ALA A 158 -9.48 4.89 -7.34
N GLN A 159 -9.31 6.05 -7.96
CA GLN A 159 -9.97 7.28 -7.56
C GLN A 159 -11.49 7.16 -7.73
N LEU A 160 -11.96 6.63 -8.85
CA LEU A 160 -13.38 6.38 -9.10
C LEU A 160 -13.97 5.44 -8.02
N PHE A 161 -13.29 4.33 -7.72
CA PHE A 161 -13.74 3.41 -6.67
C PHE A 161 -13.86 4.13 -5.32
N LEU A 162 -12.84 4.91 -4.94
CA LEU A 162 -12.84 5.65 -3.67
C LEU A 162 -13.96 6.67 -3.58
N GLU A 163 -14.18 7.45 -4.64
CA GLU A 163 -15.24 8.46 -4.71
C GLU A 163 -16.62 7.83 -4.60
N LEU A 164 -16.87 6.75 -5.33
CA LEU A 164 -18.13 6.01 -5.24
C LEU A 164 -18.34 5.39 -3.87
N ALA A 165 -17.32 4.76 -3.28
CA ALA A 165 -17.40 4.18 -1.94
C ALA A 165 -17.79 5.25 -0.90
N ARG A 166 -17.14 6.41 -0.96
CA ARG A 166 -17.46 7.56 -0.09
C ARG A 166 -18.84 8.14 -0.36
N HIS A 167 -19.27 8.17 -1.62
CA HIS A 167 -20.63 8.60 -1.99
C HIS A 167 -21.70 7.72 -1.35
N TYR A 168 -21.48 6.39 -1.32
CA TYR A 168 -22.35 5.45 -0.60
C TYR A 168 -22.19 5.49 0.94
N GLY A 169 -21.36 6.37 1.48
CA GLY A 169 -21.14 6.50 2.92
C GLY A 169 -20.32 5.36 3.53
N LEU A 170 -19.62 4.59 2.72
CA LEU A 170 -18.73 3.55 3.21
C LEU A 170 -17.47 4.17 3.86
N ASP A 171 -17.04 3.60 4.97
CA ASP A 171 -15.82 4.03 5.66
C ASP A 171 -14.59 3.47 4.94
N THR A 172 -13.85 4.35 4.29
CA THR A 172 -12.60 4.02 3.59
C THR A 172 -11.36 4.47 4.37
N GLY A 173 -11.53 4.87 5.63
CA GLY A 173 -10.44 5.37 6.46
C GLY A 173 -9.66 6.51 5.80
N VAL A 174 -8.34 6.40 5.84
CA VAL A 174 -7.40 7.40 5.30
C VAL A 174 -7.00 7.15 3.83
N ALA A 175 -7.66 6.23 3.12
CA ALA A 175 -7.33 5.88 1.74
C ALA A 175 -7.27 7.09 0.81
N MET A 176 -6.29 7.09 -0.09
CA MET A 176 -5.94 8.23 -0.96
C MET A 176 -6.23 7.97 -2.45
N GLY A 177 -7.04 6.95 -2.80
CA GLY A 177 -7.33 6.60 -4.20
C GLY A 177 -6.11 5.97 -4.89
N THR A 178 -5.44 5.10 -4.17
CA THR A 178 -4.34 4.26 -4.68
C THR A 178 -4.86 2.88 -5.08
N ALA A 179 -3.99 2.00 -5.56
CA ALA A 179 -4.35 0.63 -5.92
C ALA A 179 -5.04 -0.18 -4.80
N ILE A 180 -5.04 0.34 -3.57
CA ILE A 180 -5.61 -0.29 -2.39
C ILE A 180 -6.70 0.62 -1.83
N VAL A 181 -7.93 0.12 -1.74
CA VAL A 181 -9.04 0.82 -1.09
C VAL A 181 -9.68 -0.13 -0.07
N PRO A 182 -9.53 0.15 1.23
CA PRO A 182 -10.24 -0.58 2.28
C PRO A 182 -11.68 -0.09 2.42
N VAL A 183 -12.57 -1.00 2.86
CA VAL A 183 -13.88 -0.68 3.42
C VAL A 183 -13.90 -1.21 4.84
N ILE A 184 -13.86 -0.31 5.81
CA ILE A 184 -13.79 -0.63 7.25
C ILE A 184 -15.19 -1.03 7.71
N THR A 185 -15.28 -2.18 8.39
CA THR A 185 -16.56 -2.79 8.80
C THR A 185 -16.80 -2.71 10.29
N GLY A 186 -15.80 -2.29 11.08
CA GLY A 186 -15.92 -2.12 12.52
C GLY A 186 -15.85 -3.41 13.33
N SER A 187 -15.88 -4.59 12.71
CA SER A 187 -15.64 -5.88 13.38
C SER A 187 -15.19 -6.96 12.41
N SER A 188 -14.46 -7.95 12.91
CA SER A 188 -14.03 -9.12 12.15
C SER A 188 -15.24 -9.93 11.62
N VAL A 189 -16.31 -10.00 12.38
CA VAL A 189 -17.53 -10.70 11.96
C VAL A 189 -18.18 -10.00 10.77
N SER A 190 -18.34 -8.69 10.82
CA SER A 190 -18.90 -7.91 9.71
C SER A 190 -18.01 -7.98 8.45
N ALA A 191 -16.69 -8.00 8.61
CA ALA A 191 -15.76 -8.17 7.49
C ALA A 191 -15.92 -9.52 6.79
N LEU A 192 -16.05 -10.60 7.57
CA LEU A 192 -16.31 -11.95 7.05
C LEU A 192 -17.65 -12.01 6.31
N GLN A 193 -18.73 -11.51 6.92
CA GLN A 193 -20.06 -11.49 6.31
C GLN A 193 -20.06 -10.68 5.01
N LEU A 194 -19.39 -9.52 4.99
CA LEU A 194 -19.28 -8.71 3.77
C LEU A 194 -18.54 -9.46 2.67
N SER A 195 -17.40 -10.07 2.99
CA SER A 195 -16.62 -10.85 2.02
C SER A 195 -17.43 -12.02 1.45
N GLU A 196 -18.15 -12.76 2.28
CA GLU A 196 -19.01 -13.88 1.85
C GLU A 196 -20.15 -13.41 0.94
N LYS A 197 -20.87 -12.36 1.33
CA LYS A 197 -21.94 -11.77 0.50
C LYS A 197 -21.42 -11.30 -0.84
N LEU A 198 -20.25 -10.66 -0.86
CA LEU A 198 -19.61 -10.20 -2.10
C LEU A 198 -19.22 -11.36 -3.00
N PHE A 199 -18.69 -12.45 -2.43
CA PHE A 199 -18.32 -13.64 -3.19
C PHE A 199 -19.53 -14.26 -3.89
N THR A 200 -20.69 -14.37 -3.21
CA THR A 200 -21.93 -14.85 -3.81
C THR A 200 -22.48 -13.93 -4.91
N ARG A 201 -22.07 -12.66 -4.90
CA ARG A 201 -22.41 -11.64 -5.92
C ARG A 201 -21.37 -11.49 -7.03
N GLY A 202 -20.38 -12.39 -7.07
CA GLY A 202 -19.34 -12.45 -8.09
C GLY A 202 -18.14 -11.52 -7.83
N ILE A 203 -17.98 -11.01 -6.60
CA ILE A 203 -16.85 -10.16 -6.22
C ILE A 203 -15.97 -10.90 -5.21
N ASN A 204 -14.73 -11.20 -5.61
CA ASN A 204 -13.73 -11.82 -4.73
C ASN A 204 -12.91 -10.72 -4.02
N ALA A 205 -13.29 -10.39 -2.79
CA ALA A 205 -12.57 -9.43 -1.94
C ALA A 205 -12.30 -10.05 -0.56
N GLN A 206 -11.05 -9.99 -0.11
CA GLN A 206 -10.62 -10.70 1.10
C GLN A 206 -10.78 -9.85 2.35
N PRO A 207 -11.31 -10.42 3.45
CA PRO A 207 -11.39 -9.74 4.72
C PRO A 207 -10.03 -9.69 5.41
N ILE A 208 -9.76 -8.61 6.11
CA ILE A 208 -8.62 -8.43 6.99
C ILE A 208 -9.15 -8.29 8.40
N LEU A 209 -8.74 -9.20 9.26
CA LEU A 209 -9.30 -9.42 10.58
C LEU A 209 -8.25 -9.19 11.67
N HIS A 210 -8.69 -9.10 12.92
CA HIS A 210 -7.79 -9.22 14.06
C HIS A 210 -7.06 -10.61 14.01
N PRO A 211 -5.77 -10.69 14.32
CA PRO A 211 -4.88 -9.65 14.86
C PRO A 211 -4.08 -8.87 13.79
N ALA A 212 -4.36 -9.02 12.50
CA ALA A 212 -3.66 -8.29 11.45
C ALA A 212 -3.96 -6.78 11.51
N VAL A 213 -5.15 -6.43 11.98
CA VAL A 213 -5.59 -5.07 12.33
C VAL A 213 -6.29 -5.10 13.70
N GLU A 214 -6.52 -3.94 14.30
CA GLU A 214 -7.38 -3.82 15.50
C GLU A 214 -8.80 -4.29 15.15
N GLU A 215 -9.53 -4.87 16.12
CA GLU A 215 -10.87 -5.45 15.88
C GLU A 215 -11.83 -4.43 15.26
N GLU A 216 -11.83 -3.20 15.79
CA GLU A 216 -12.70 -2.11 15.33
C GLU A 216 -12.27 -1.56 13.95
N LYS A 217 -11.10 -1.97 13.47
CA LYS A 217 -10.54 -1.62 12.16
C LYS A 217 -10.55 -2.79 11.18
N ALA A 218 -11.25 -3.87 11.50
CA ALA A 218 -11.47 -4.96 10.55
C ALA A 218 -12.14 -4.44 9.27
N ARG A 219 -11.73 -4.97 8.13
CA ARG A 219 -12.07 -4.40 6.82
C ARG A 219 -12.12 -5.45 5.72
N VAL A 220 -12.79 -5.13 4.64
CA VAL A 220 -12.59 -5.81 3.35
C VAL A 220 -11.69 -4.92 2.50
N ARG A 221 -10.66 -5.49 1.89
CA ARG A 221 -9.65 -4.75 1.14
C ARG A 221 -9.78 -5.03 -0.35
N PHE A 222 -9.93 -3.97 -1.13
CA PHE A 222 -10.05 -4.02 -2.58
C PHE A 222 -8.71 -3.66 -3.23
N PHE A 223 -8.33 -4.44 -4.24
CA PHE A 223 -7.20 -4.16 -5.11
C PHE A 223 -7.72 -3.74 -6.47
N ILE A 224 -7.45 -2.50 -6.83
CA ILE A 224 -7.86 -1.93 -8.11
C ILE A 224 -6.73 -2.11 -9.12
N THR A 225 -7.10 -2.42 -10.36
CA THR A 225 -6.15 -2.63 -11.46
C THR A 225 -6.47 -1.75 -12.66
N SER A 226 -5.53 -1.62 -13.59
CA SER A 226 -5.74 -0.94 -14.86
C SER A 226 -6.71 -1.66 -15.80
N GLU A 227 -6.92 -2.96 -15.56
CA GLU A 227 -7.78 -3.80 -16.42
C GLU A 227 -9.26 -3.74 -16.02
N HIS A 228 -9.59 -3.17 -14.85
CA HIS A 228 -10.97 -2.95 -14.48
C HIS A 228 -11.60 -1.88 -15.38
N THR A 229 -12.80 -2.18 -15.90
CA THR A 229 -13.61 -1.17 -16.60
C THR A 229 -14.35 -0.29 -15.60
N GLU A 230 -14.77 0.89 -16.02
CA GLU A 230 -15.58 1.79 -15.19
C GLU A 230 -16.90 1.13 -14.76
N GLU A 231 -17.54 0.38 -15.65
CA GLU A 231 -18.78 -0.37 -15.37
C GLU A 231 -18.55 -1.40 -14.25
N GLN A 232 -17.47 -2.18 -14.33
CA GLN A 232 -17.12 -3.15 -13.30
C GLN A 232 -16.90 -2.47 -11.93
N ILE A 233 -16.25 -1.30 -11.92
CA ILE A 233 -16.01 -0.55 -10.68
C ILE A 233 -17.31 -0.05 -10.10
N ARG A 234 -18.19 0.55 -10.92
CA ARG A 234 -19.51 1.05 -10.48
C ARG A 234 -20.37 -0.08 -9.93
N GLU A 235 -20.48 -1.17 -10.67
CA GLU A 235 -21.22 -2.38 -10.24
C GLU A 235 -20.65 -2.95 -8.93
N ALA A 236 -19.31 -3.04 -8.83
CA ALA A 236 -18.66 -3.57 -7.65
C ALA A 236 -18.98 -2.70 -6.41
N VAL A 237 -18.82 -1.38 -6.50
CA VAL A 237 -19.07 -0.48 -5.36
C VAL A 237 -20.55 -0.50 -4.96
N GLU A 238 -21.48 -0.55 -5.91
CA GLU A 238 -22.90 -0.67 -5.63
C GLU A 238 -23.21 -1.96 -4.85
N LYS A 239 -22.68 -3.11 -5.30
CA LYS A 239 -22.81 -4.40 -4.61
C LYS A 239 -22.18 -4.36 -3.21
N VAL A 240 -21.05 -3.68 -3.04
CA VAL A 240 -20.40 -3.48 -1.73
C VAL A 240 -21.34 -2.70 -0.81
N ALA A 241 -21.89 -1.58 -1.29
CA ALA A 241 -22.80 -0.76 -0.50
C ALA A 241 -24.08 -1.52 -0.10
N GLN A 242 -24.73 -2.19 -1.05
CA GLN A 242 -25.91 -3.01 -0.80
C GLN A 242 -25.62 -4.09 0.25
N SER A 243 -24.49 -4.81 0.11
CA SER A 243 -24.11 -5.86 1.05
C SER A 243 -23.79 -5.32 2.44
N ALA A 244 -23.15 -4.16 2.52
CA ALA A 244 -22.85 -3.50 3.79
C ALA A 244 -24.14 -3.03 4.49
N PHE A 245 -25.12 -2.47 3.74
CA PHE A 245 -26.41 -2.04 4.29
C PHE A 245 -27.27 -3.21 4.77
N GLU A 246 -27.16 -4.37 4.15
CA GLU A 246 -27.83 -5.59 4.64
C GLU A 246 -27.23 -6.12 5.95
N ILE A 247 -25.92 -5.89 6.19
CA ILE A 247 -25.25 -6.29 7.43
C ILE A 247 -25.50 -5.27 8.55
N ASP A 248 -25.40 -3.99 8.22
CA ASP A 248 -25.67 -2.88 9.14
C ASP A 248 -26.57 -1.84 8.46
N PRO A 249 -27.90 -1.92 8.66
CA PRO A 249 -28.85 -0.97 8.09
C PRO A 249 -28.61 0.49 8.50
N ALA A 250 -27.90 0.74 9.61
CA ALA A 250 -27.58 2.10 10.03
C ALA A 250 -26.59 2.79 9.07
N LEU A 251 -25.81 2.03 8.30
CA LEU A 251 -24.93 2.59 7.28
C LEU A 251 -25.73 3.24 6.13
N ALA A 252 -26.92 2.75 5.82
CA ALA A 252 -27.77 3.32 4.78
C ALA A 252 -28.16 4.79 5.08
N SER A 253 -28.23 5.17 6.37
CA SER A 253 -28.51 6.55 6.77
C SER A 253 -27.34 7.52 6.48
N ARG A 254 -26.16 7.00 6.27
CA ARG A 254 -24.96 7.79 5.89
C ARG A 254 -24.87 8.03 4.38
N TYR A 255 -25.68 7.31 3.61
CA TYR A 255 -25.73 7.46 2.15
C TYR A 255 -26.22 8.87 1.79
N ARG A 256 -25.41 9.63 1.09
CA ARG A 256 -25.74 10.97 0.60
C ARG A 256 -26.53 10.90 -0.71
N GLY A 257 -27.59 10.09 -0.72
CA GLY A 257 -28.43 9.89 -1.89
C GLY A 257 -29.15 11.16 -2.31
N GLY A 258 -28.86 11.64 -3.53
CA GLY A 258 -29.56 12.77 -4.16
C GLY A 258 -28.75 13.60 -5.14
N ALA A 259 -27.43 13.44 -5.21
CA ALA A 259 -26.63 14.07 -6.25
C ALA A 259 -26.12 12.99 -7.22
N GLU A 260 -26.69 12.94 -8.42
CA GLU A 260 -26.12 12.17 -9.54
C GLU A 260 -24.63 12.51 -9.67
N VAL A 261 -23.78 11.51 -9.59
CA VAL A 261 -22.38 11.65 -9.96
C VAL A 261 -22.37 11.98 -11.46
N LYS A 262 -22.14 13.25 -11.79
CA LYS A 262 -22.08 13.68 -13.18
C LYS A 262 -21.00 12.87 -13.90
N SER A 263 -21.44 12.25 -14.99
CA SER A 263 -20.65 11.52 -15.98
C SER A 263 -19.51 12.37 -16.55
#